data_72cfcf8baefbb6f0a3587608c73ecd09
#
_entry.id   72cfcf8baefbb6f0a3587608c73ecd09
#
_cell.length_a   1.000
_cell.length_b   1.000
_cell.length_c   1.000
_cell.angle_alpha   90.00
_cell.angle_beta   90.00
_cell.angle_gamma   90.00
#
_symmetry.space_group_name_H-M   'P 1'
#
loop_
_entity.id
_entity.type
_entity.pdbx_description
1 polymer ?
#
loop_
_entity_poly.entity_id
_entity_poly.type
_entity_poly.pdbx_seq_one_letter_code
_entity_poly.pdbx_strand_id
1 'polypeptide(L)' 'MKFIEFTDRAGTPVLINAAGVLYLRGTEGERTEITFAGRSEPLVVAAPLDEVARTLEDATPIPPDPTLALVS' A
#
# COMPACT_ATOMS: atom_id res chain seq x y z
N MET A 1 -5.48 4.71 13.75
CA MET A 1 -5.64 4.66 12.30
C MET A 1 -4.68 5.64 11.66
N LYS A 2 -3.97 5.22 10.64
CA LYS A 2 -2.95 6.05 10.03
C LYS A 2 -3.21 6.15 8.54
N PHE A 3 -3.21 7.38 8.02
CA PHE A 3 -3.36 7.61 6.60
C PHE A 3 -2.00 7.96 5.98
N ILE A 4 -1.82 7.50 4.75
CA ILE A 4 -0.62 7.76 3.97
C ILE A 4 -1.04 8.52 2.73
N GLU A 5 -0.32 9.58 2.40
CA GLU A 5 -0.63 10.36 1.23
C GLU A 5 0.10 9.82 0.01
N PHE A 6 -0.65 9.58 -1.05
CA PHE A 6 -0.10 9.27 -2.36
C PHE A 6 -0.71 10.23 -3.37
N THR A 7 -0.10 10.28 -4.55
CA THR A 7 -0.65 11.06 -5.66
C THR A 7 -1.20 10.08 -6.67
N ASP A 8 -2.45 10.27 -7.08
CA ASP A 8 -3.03 9.40 -8.08
C ASP A 8 -2.51 9.77 -9.47
N ARG A 9 -2.92 9.00 -10.48
CA ARG A 9 -2.40 9.21 -11.83
C ARG A 9 -2.85 10.55 -12.43
N ALA A 10 -3.86 11.17 -11.85
CA ALA A 10 -4.33 12.47 -12.31
C ALA A 10 -3.62 13.62 -11.60
N GLY A 11 -2.72 13.31 -10.67
CA GLY A 11 -2.00 14.33 -9.92
C GLY A 11 -2.73 14.80 -8.68
N THR A 12 -3.79 14.13 -8.29
CA THR A 12 -4.58 14.50 -7.11
C THR A 12 -4.07 13.75 -5.89
N PRO A 13 -3.85 14.44 -4.77
CA PRO A 13 -3.44 13.73 -3.56
C PRO A 13 -4.58 12.90 -2.99
N VAL A 14 -4.25 11.69 -2.55
CA VAL A 14 -5.23 10.78 -1.93
C VAL A 14 -4.64 10.26 -0.64
N LEU A 15 -5.50 10.05 0.35
CA LEU A 15 -5.10 9.48 1.62
C LEU A 15 -5.57 8.04 1.67
N ILE A 16 -4.67 7.15 2.04
CA ILE A 16 -4.93 5.73 2.01
C ILE A 16 -4.72 5.16 3.41
N ASN A 17 -5.65 4.30 3.83
CA ASN A 17 -5.49 3.55 5.07
C ASN A 17 -4.82 2.23 4.73
N ALA A 18 -3.58 2.06 5.17
CA ALA A 18 -2.81 0.88 4.84
C ALA A 18 -3.47 -0.42 5.30
N ALA A 19 -4.26 -0.35 6.34
CA ALA A 19 -4.91 -1.55 6.86
C ALA A 19 -5.96 -2.13 5.91
N GLY A 20 -6.43 -1.33 4.94
CA GLY A 20 -7.42 -1.81 3.99
C GLY A 20 -6.85 -2.35 2.69
N VAL A 21 -5.54 -2.35 2.56
CA VAL A 21 -4.90 -2.77 1.32
C VAL A 21 -4.81 -4.29 1.28
N LEU A 22 -5.27 -4.87 0.18
CA LEU A 22 -5.19 -6.32 -0.01
C LEU A 22 -3.91 -6.70 -0.74
N TYR A 23 -3.64 -6.06 -1.88
CA TYR A 23 -2.42 -6.33 -2.63
C TYR A 23 -2.11 -5.16 -3.55
N LEU A 24 -0.89 -5.19 -4.07
CA LEU A 24 -0.39 -4.17 -4.98
C LEU A 24 -0.01 -4.82 -6.29
N ARG A 25 -0.12 -4.05 -7.38
CA ARG A 25 0.32 -4.53 -8.68
C ARG A 25 1.02 -3.37 -9.40
N GLY A 26 2.25 -3.62 -9.83
CA GLY A 26 2.96 -2.63 -10.62
C GLY A 26 2.40 -2.58 -12.04
N THR A 27 2.32 -1.38 -12.60
CA THR A 27 1.86 -1.19 -13.98
C THR A 27 2.89 -0.36 -14.72
N GLU A 28 2.67 -0.18 -16.01
CA GLU A 28 3.59 0.59 -16.83
C GLU A 28 3.65 2.05 -16.38
N GLY A 29 4.77 2.71 -16.65
CA GLY A 29 4.92 4.11 -16.31
C GLY A 29 5.19 4.37 -14.85
N GLU A 30 5.77 3.40 -14.17
CA GLU A 30 6.10 3.52 -12.75
C GLU A 30 4.88 3.89 -11.92
N ARG A 31 3.79 3.17 -12.18
CA ARG A 31 2.56 3.34 -11.42
C ARG A 31 2.24 2.04 -10.72
N THR A 32 1.40 2.13 -9.70
CA THR A 32 1.01 0.97 -8.92
C THR A 32 -0.49 0.97 -8.72
N GLU A 33 -1.12 -0.18 -8.92
CA GLU A 33 -2.53 -0.38 -8.60
C GLU A 33 -2.62 -0.91 -7.19
N ILE A 34 -3.44 -0.26 -6.38
CA ILE A 34 -3.66 -0.67 -4.99
C ILE A 34 -5.09 -1.17 -4.88
N THR A 35 -5.23 -2.42 -4.47
CA THR A 35 -6.55 -3.04 -4.32
C THR A 35 -6.95 -3.02 -2.85
N PHE A 36 -8.15 -2.52 -2.59
CA PHE A 36 -8.67 -2.38 -1.23
C PHE A 36 -9.77 -3.38 -0.95
N ALA A 37 -9.87 -3.79 0.30
CA ALA A 37 -10.95 -4.65 0.73
C ALA A 37 -12.28 -3.94 0.52
N GLY A 38 -13.24 -4.64 -0.05
CA GLY A 38 -14.58 -4.09 -0.24
C GLY A 38 -14.74 -3.18 -1.45
N ARG A 39 -13.69 -3.02 -2.25
CA ARG A 39 -13.79 -2.20 -3.46
C ARG A 39 -13.53 -3.05 -4.68
N SER A 40 -14.29 -2.78 -5.73
CA SER A 40 -14.15 -3.54 -6.96
C SER A 40 -13.09 -2.98 -7.90
N GLU A 41 -12.74 -1.70 -7.74
CA GLU A 41 -11.77 -1.07 -8.61
C GLU A 41 -10.51 -0.68 -7.85
N PRO A 42 -9.35 -0.93 -8.44
CA PRO A 42 -8.10 -0.53 -7.79
C PRO A 42 -7.88 0.97 -7.93
N LEU A 43 -7.09 1.50 -7.02
CA LEU A 43 -6.63 2.88 -7.10
C LEU A 43 -5.25 2.87 -7.74
N VAL A 44 -5.04 3.71 -8.76
CA VAL A 44 -3.73 3.81 -9.41
C VAL A 44 -3.00 5.02 -8.85
N VAL A 45 -1.81 4.80 -8.32
CA VAL A 45 -0.99 5.88 -7.79
C VAL A 45 0.26 6.06 -8.65
N ALA A 46 0.76 7.28 -8.66
CA ALA A 46 1.91 7.66 -9.51
C ALA A 46 3.21 7.41 -8.75
N ALA A 47 3.48 6.15 -8.45
CA ALA A 47 4.71 5.75 -7.76
C ALA A 47 5.01 4.31 -8.13
N PRO A 48 6.30 3.93 -8.17
CA PRO A 48 6.65 2.56 -8.52
C PRO A 48 6.30 1.59 -7.41
N LEU A 49 6.13 0.33 -7.79
CA LEU A 49 5.65 -0.70 -6.89
C LEU A 49 6.48 -0.83 -5.62
N ASP A 50 7.80 -0.86 -5.76
CA ASP A 50 8.67 -1.03 -4.59
C ASP A 50 8.58 0.15 -3.64
N GLU A 51 8.41 1.36 -4.17
CA GLU A 51 8.27 2.53 -3.33
C GLU A 51 6.95 2.51 -2.56
N VAL A 52 5.87 2.13 -3.24
CA VAL A 52 4.56 2.04 -2.59
C VAL A 52 4.59 0.97 -1.50
N ALA A 53 5.17 -0.18 -1.82
CA ALA A 53 5.26 -1.27 -0.85
C ALA A 53 6.04 -0.85 0.38
N ARG A 54 7.17 -0.18 0.19
CA ARG A 54 7.99 0.26 1.29
C ARG A 54 7.27 1.29 2.16
N THR A 55 6.59 2.23 1.51
CA THR A 55 5.86 3.26 2.23
C THR A 55 4.75 2.65 3.08
N LEU A 56 4.04 1.68 2.52
CA LEU A 56 2.97 1.01 3.27
C LEU A 56 3.53 0.19 4.43
N GLU A 57 4.66 -0.47 4.22
CA GLU A 57 5.28 -1.24 5.29
C GLU A 57 5.76 -0.35 6.42
N ASP A 58 6.33 0.80 6.08
CA ASP A 58 6.81 1.73 7.11
C ASP A 58 5.65 2.31 7.91
N ALA A 59 4.51 2.49 7.27
CA ALA A 59 3.35 3.09 7.94
C ALA A 59 2.57 2.07 8.75
N THR A 60 2.72 0.79 8.45
CA THR A 60 2.01 -0.26 9.16
C THR A 60 3.00 -0.95 10.08
N PRO A 61 2.91 -0.72 11.39
CA PRO A 61 3.84 -1.38 12.30
C PRO A 61 3.73 -2.88 12.16
N ILE A 62 4.85 -3.52 11.94
CA ILE A 62 4.89 -4.96 11.89
C ILE A 62 4.90 -5.43 13.33
N PRO A 63 3.88 -6.15 13.77
CA PRO A 63 3.88 -6.65 15.14
C PRO A 63 5.06 -7.59 15.34
N PRO A 64 5.61 -7.65 16.54
CA PRO A 64 6.68 -8.61 16.81
C PRO A 64 6.20 -9.97 16.36
N ASP A 65 7.00 -10.59 15.54
CA ASP A 65 6.57 -11.83 14.94
C ASP A 65 6.69 -12.95 15.97
N PRO A 66 5.59 -13.42 16.48
CA PRO A 66 5.64 -14.48 17.48
C PRO A 66 6.13 -15.80 16.88
N THR A 67 6.00 -15.95 15.58
CA THR A 67 6.47 -17.17 14.95
C THR A 67 7.96 -17.14 14.78
N LEU A 68 8.51 -15.97 14.61
CA LEU A 68 9.95 -15.85 14.63
C LEU A 68 10.45 -16.11 16.02
N ALA A 69 9.61 -15.75 16.94
CA ALA A 69 9.90 -16.09 18.28
C ALA A 69 9.68 -17.54 18.49
N LEU A 70 8.98 -18.13 17.73
CA LEU A 70 8.62 -19.35 17.83
C LEU A 70 8.98 -20.29 17.13
N VAL A 71 8.99 -20.03 16.82
CA VAL A 71 9.20 -20.53 16.42
C VAL A 71 9.60 -20.82 16.48
N SER A 72 9.48 -20.72 16.69
CA SER A 72 9.68 -20.58 16.90
C SER A 72 9.89 -20.68 17.00
#